data_7b347d03e60d448b8522ba418facae53
#
_entry.id   7b347d03e60d448b8522ba418facae53
#
_cell.length_a   1.000
_cell.length_b   1.000
_cell.length_c   1.000
_cell.angle_alpha   90.00
_cell.angle_beta   90.00
_cell.angle_gamma   90.00
#
_symmetry.space_group_name_H-M   'P 1'
#
loop_
_entity.id
_entity.type
_entity.pdbx_description
1 polymer ?
#
loop_
_entity_poly.entity_id
_entity_poly.type
_entity_poly.pdbx_seq_one_letter_code
_entity_poly.pdbx_strand_id
1 'polypeptide(L)'
;MKIITFFGSTLGIILVCLLCLINDWKIGFMMSIHVAIVAIINQIMKILIARPRPDVLPLVIERGFSFPSAHAMVSFILYGMIAYFFWNKKKIISLLLFFVILLIGVSRIYLGVHYTSDVIGGYLFSFAYLNTVFIFMKNHKWLSYT
;
A
#
# COMPACT_ATOMS: atom_id res chain seq x y z
N MET A 1 3.62 -3.37 17.27
CA MET A 1 2.81 -3.70 16.07
C MET A 1 1.67 -2.72 15.82
N LYS A 2 0.89 -2.23 16.83
CA LYS A 2 -0.20 -1.25 16.59
C LYS A 2 0.27 0.07 15.96
N ILE A 3 1.45 0.59 16.34
CA ILE A 3 2.02 1.80 15.72
C ILE A 3 2.40 1.56 14.26
N ILE A 4 2.99 0.41 13.96
CA ILE A 4 3.41 0.07 12.59
C ILE A 4 2.20 -0.07 11.67
N THR A 5 1.16 -0.79 12.13
CA THR A 5 -0.06 -0.97 11.34
C THR A 5 -0.80 0.35 11.08
N PHE A 6 -0.63 1.38 11.94
CA PHE A 6 -1.21 2.70 11.73
C PHE A 6 -0.78 3.31 10.39
N PHE A 7 0.49 3.19 10.00
CA PHE A 7 0.97 3.69 8.71
C PHE A 7 0.35 3.01 7.50
N GLY A 8 -0.23 1.83 7.66
CA GLY A 8 -1.02 1.14 6.63
C GLY A 8 -2.53 1.32 6.78
N SER A 9 -3.00 1.97 7.84
CA SER A 9 -4.42 2.25 8.07
C SER A 9 -4.95 3.35 7.15
N THR A 10 -6.26 3.42 6.97
CA THR A 10 -6.90 4.46 6.16
C THR A 10 -6.48 5.86 6.60
N LEU A 11 -6.47 6.14 7.92
CA LEU A 11 -6.07 7.43 8.45
C LEU A 11 -4.58 7.72 8.18
N GLY A 12 -3.70 6.76 8.46
CA GLY A 12 -2.26 6.91 8.20
C GLY A 12 -1.95 7.18 6.73
N ILE A 13 -2.59 6.45 5.82
CA ILE A 13 -2.45 6.64 4.36
C ILE A 13 -2.95 8.03 3.94
N ILE A 14 -4.11 8.46 4.42
CA ILE A 14 -4.64 9.81 4.12
C ILE A 14 -3.68 10.89 4.59
N LEU A 15 -3.14 10.79 5.80
CA LEU A 15 -2.18 11.77 6.34
C LEU A 15 -0.92 11.86 5.48
N VAL A 16 -0.37 10.71 5.04
CA VAL A 16 0.80 10.71 4.17
C VAL A 16 0.46 11.27 2.78
N CYS A 17 -0.70 10.95 2.21
CA CYS A 17 -1.16 11.56 0.94
C CYS A 17 -1.28 13.08 1.07
N LEU A 18 -1.83 13.60 2.15
CA LEU A 18 -1.94 15.03 2.41
C LEU A 18 -0.56 15.70 2.52
N LEU A 19 0.38 15.08 3.21
CA LEU A 19 1.76 15.57 3.28
C LEU A 19 2.43 15.61 1.89
N CYS A 20 2.20 14.58 1.07
CA CYS A 20 2.70 14.58 -0.31
C CYS A 20 2.06 15.69 -1.15
N LEU A 21 0.74 15.94 -1.00
CA LEU A 21 0.01 17.02 -1.68
C LEU A 21 0.53 18.41 -1.31
N ILE A 22 0.82 18.64 -0.04
CA ILE A 22 1.37 19.91 0.46
C ILE A 22 2.79 20.15 -0.08
N ASN A 23 3.61 19.09 -0.17
CA ASN A 23 4.99 19.19 -0.62
C ASN A 23 5.11 19.39 -2.15
N ASP A 24 4.36 18.60 -2.91
CA ASP A 24 4.22 18.68 -4.38
C ASP A 24 2.81 18.22 -4.77
N TRP A 25 1.96 19.19 -5.13
CA TRP A 25 0.55 18.90 -5.40
C TRP A 25 0.35 17.94 -6.59
N LYS A 26 1.21 18.00 -7.62
CA LYS A 26 1.10 17.14 -8.81
C LYS A 26 1.43 15.69 -8.47
N ILE A 27 2.55 15.49 -7.81
CA ILE A 27 2.99 14.16 -7.38
C ILE A 27 2.03 13.60 -6.33
N GLY A 28 1.65 14.41 -5.33
CA GLY A 28 0.72 13.98 -4.28
C GLY A 28 -0.66 13.64 -4.81
N PHE A 29 -1.19 14.40 -5.77
CA PHE A 29 -2.48 14.12 -6.42
C PHE A 29 -2.43 12.81 -7.21
N MET A 30 -1.39 12.61 -7.99
CA MET A 30 -1.17 11.36 -8.73
C MET A 30 -1.11 10.16 -7.78
N MET A 31 -0.31 10.25 -6.70
CA MET A 31 -0.24 9.17 -5.69
C MET A 31 -1.60 8.89 -5.08
N SER A 32 -2.35 9.93 -4.72
CA SER A 32 -3.68 9.79 -4.10
C SER A 32 -4.68 9.10 -5.03
N ILE A 33 -4.64 9.38 -6.32
CA ILE A 33 -5.48 8.69 -7.33
C ILE A 33 -5.13 7.20 -7.37
N HIS A 34 -3.85 6.82 -7.45
CA HIS A 34 -3.47 5.42 -7.50
C HIS A 34 -3.79 4.67 -6.21
N VAL A 35 -3.64 5.32 -5.06
CA VAL A 35 -4.08 4.79 -3.76
C VAL A 35 -5.59 4.53 -3.77
N ALA A 36 -6.40 5.48 -4.23
CA ALA A 36 -7.85 5.36 -4.30
C ALA A 36 -8.28 4.23 -5.26
N ILE A 37 -7.68 4.14 -6.45
CA ILE A 37 -7.94 3.08 -7.42
C ILE A 37 -7.68 1.71 -6.79
N VAL A 38 -6.53 1.53 -6.16
CA VAL A 38 -6.16 0.23 -5.55
C VAL A 38 -7.01 -0.08 -4.33
N ALA A 39 -7.44 0.91 -3.56
CA ALA A 39 -8.40 0.71 -2.48
C ALA A 39 -9.75 0.20 -3.00
N ILE A 40 -10.26 0.75 -4.10
CA ILE A 40 -11.49 0.28 -4.77
C ILE A 40 -11.31 -1.15 -5.28
N ILE A 41 -10.21 -1.43 -5.99
CA ILE A 41 -9.91 -2.78 -6.49
C ILE A 41 -9.82 -3.78 -5.34
N ASN A 42 -9.20 -3.40 -4.21
CA ASN A 42 -9.14 -4.24 -3.01
C ASN A 42 -10.53 -4.61 -2.51
N GLN A 43 -11.48 -3.66 -2.43
CA GLN A 43 -12.85 -3.94 -2.01
C GLN A 43 -13.57 -4.88 -2.98
N ILE A 44 -13.41 -4.67 -4.28
CA ILE A 44 -13.98 -5.56 -5.31
C ILE A 44 -13.43 -6.98 -5.15
N MET A 45 -12.11 -7.14 -5.02
CA MET A 45 -11.47 -8.45 -4.82
C MET A 45 -11.95 -9.12 -3.53
N LYS A 46 -12.14 -8.37 -2.44
CA LYS A 46 -12.67 -8.90 -1.18
C LYS A 46 -14.06 -9.50 -1.36
N ILE A 47 -14.94 -8.80 -2.09
CA ILE A 47 -16.31 -9.28 -2.34
C ILE A 47 -16.29 -10.51 -3.24
N LEU A 48 -15.48 -10.50 -4.30
CA LEU A 48 -15.42 -11.60 -5.27
C LEU A 48 -14.84 -12.90 -4.68
N ILE A 49 -13.81 -12.78 -3.84
CA ILE A 49 -13.12 -13.95 -3.27
C ILE A 49 -13.78 -14.41 -1.97
N ALA A 50 -14.38 -13.48 -1.22
CA ALA A 50 -15.15 -13.69 -0.01
C ALA A 50 -14.45 -14.60 1.03
N ARG A 51 -13.11 -14.54 1.14
CA ARG A 51 -12.34 -15.38 2.06
C ARG A 51 -12.61 -14.99 3.51
N PRO A 52 -12.99 -15.94 4.40
CA PRO A 52 -13.13 -15.66 5.82
C PRO A 52 -11.78 -15.27 6.44
N ARG A 53 -11.81 -14.52 7.54
CA ARG A 53 -10.62 -14.21 8.34
C ARG A 53 -10.13 -15.42 9.13
N PRO A 54 -8.86 -15.40 9.62
CA PRO A 54 -8.35 -16.45 10.50
C PRO A 54 -9.25 -16.64 11.73
N ASP A 55 -9.52 -17.90 12.05
CA ASP A 55 -10.27 -18.29 13.24
C ASP A 55 -9.34 -18.35 14.46
N VAL A 56 -8.81 -17.19 14.83
CA VAL A 56 -7.94 -16.97 15.99
C VAL A 56 -8.44 -15.74 16.74
N LEU A 57 -8.10 -15.62 18.03
CA LEU A 57 -8.45 -14.43 18.79
C LEU A 57 -7.66 -13.22 18.28
N PRO A 58 -8.28 -12.26 17.55
CA PRO A 58 -7.56 -11.17 16.97
C PRO A 58 -7.22 -10.09 18.02
N LEU A 59 -6.05 -9.48 17.89
CA LEU A 59 -5.62 -8.36 18.77
C LEU A 59 -6.26 -7.02 18.40
N VAL A 60 -6.96 -6.95 17.27
CA VAL A 60 -7.73 -5.80 16.79
C VAL A 60 -8.98 -6.29 16.05
N ILE A 61 -10.05 -5.51 16.11
CA ILE A 61 -11.31 -5.87 15.43
C ILE A 61 -11.25 -5.35 14.00
N GLU A 62 -11.40 -6.26 13.05
CA GLU A 62 -11.51 -5.96 11.62
C GLU A 62 -12.76 -6.63 11.04
N ARG A 63 -13.50 -5.92 10.21
CA ARG A 63 -14.73 -6.41 9.58
C ARG A 63 -14.50 -6.82 8.13
N GLY A 64 -15.42 -7.62 7.61
CA GLY A 64 -15.42 -8.08 6.21
C GLY A 64 -14.37 -9.14 5.91
N PHE A 65 -14.13 -9.37 4.61
CA PHE A 65 -13.32 -10.48 4.11
C PHE A 65 -11.81 -10.26 4.29
N SER A 66 -11.08 -11.38 4.30
CA SER A 66 -9.65 -11.42 4.59
C SER A 66 -8.80 -11.07 3.36
N PHE A 67 -9.05 -11.68 2.21
CA PHE A 67 -8.19 -11.58 1.03
C PHE A 67 -8.68 -10.51 0.04
N PRO A 68 -7.77 -9.73 -0.54
CA PRO A 68 -6.38 -9.51 -0.12
C PRO A 68 -6.29 -8.48 1.03
N SER A 69 -5.13 -8.42 1.70
CA SER A 69 -4.91 -7.44 2.77
C SER A 69 -4.86 -6.01 2.24
N ALA A 70 -5.83 -5.18 2.64
CA ALA A 70 -5.89 -3.78 2.22
C ALA A 70 -4.68 -2.97 2.72
N HIS A 71 -4.26 -3.18 3.98
CA HIS A 71 -3.06 -2.53 4.53
C HIS A 71 -1.82 -2.86 3.69
N ALA A 72 -1.64 -4.12 3.29
CA ALA A 72 -0.52 -4.54 2.44
C ALA A 72 -0.59 -3.88 1.06
N MET A 73 -1.77 -3.94 0.39
CA MET A 73 -1.94 -3.38 -0.95
C MET A 73 -1.72 -1.88 -0.98
N VAL A 74 -2.44 -1.14 -0.16
CA VAL A 74 -2.45 0.33 -0.22
C VAL A 74 -1.12 0.92 0.25
N SER A 75 -0.51 0.35 1.30
CA SER A 75 0.82 0.79 1.75
C SER A 75 1.90 0.52 0.70
N PHE A 76 1.83 -0.61 0.00
CA PHE A 76 2.77 -0.92 -1.07
C PHE A 76 2.69 0.11 -2.21
N ILE A 77 1.48 0.51 -2.61
CA ILE A 77 1.28 1.55 -3.63
C ILE A 77 1.87 2.88 -3.17
N LEU A 78 1.44 3.39 -2.01
CA LEU A 78 1.86 4.70 -1.55
C LEU A 78 3.36 4.78 -1.30
N TYR A 79 3.89 3.90 -0.44
CA TYR A 79 5.30 3.93 -0.07
C TYR A 79 6.21 3.45 -1.20
N GLY A 80 5.73 2.55 -2.07
CA GLY A 80 6.45 2.13 -3.27
C GLY A 80 6.62 3.27 -4.28
N MET A 81 5.58 4.09 -4.49
CA MET A 81 5.69 5.30 -5.33
C MET A 81 6.64 6.32 -4.71
N ILE A 82 6.54 6.59 -3.41
CA ILE A 82 7.46 7.50 -2.71
C ILE A 82 8.90 6.97 -2.85
N ALA A 83 9.12 5.68 -2.61
CA ALA A 83 10.44 5.06 -2.73
C ALA A 83 11.01 5.20 -4.16
N TYR A 84 10.17 5.04 -5.18
CA TYR A 84 10.58 5.22 -6.57
C TYR A 84 11.08 6.65 -6.85
N PHE A 85 10.35 7.70 -6.41
CA PHE A 85 10.77 9.08 -6.60
C PHE A 85 12.03 9.47 -5.82
N PHE A 86 12.25 8.83 -4.66
CA PHE A 86 13.46 9.06 -3.86
C PHE A 86 14.65 8.18 -4.27
N TRP A 87 14.48 7.16 -5.12
CA TRP A 87 15.50 6.16 -5.40
C TRP A 87 16.84 6.75 -5.84
N ASN A 88 16.82 7.68 -6.79
CA ASN A 88 18.04 8.29 -7.30
C ASN A 88 18.62 9.37 -6.39
N LYS A 89 17.80 10.01 -5.55
CA LYS A 89 18.21 11.12 -4.68
C LYS A 89 18.65 10.65 -3.29
N LYS A 90 17.92 9.69 -2.73
CA LYS A 90 18.08 9.24 -1.34
C LYS A 90 17.76 7.74 -1.20
N LYS A 91 18.64 6.89 -1.76
CA LYS A 91 18.46 5.42 -1.82
C LYS A 91 18.17 4.80 -0.45
N ILE A 92 18.80 5.28 0.62
CA ILE A 92 18.56 4.78 1.99
C ILE A 92 17.11 4.98 2.41
N ILE A 93 16.51 6.14 2.09
CA ILE A 93 15.09 6.41 2.38
C ILE A 93 14.20 5.42 1.63
N SER A 94 14.48 5.16 0.36
CA SER A 94 13.73 4.19 -0.44
C SER A 94 13.79 2.78 0.16
N LEU A 95 14.97 2.34 0.62
CA LEU A 95 15.15 1.05 1.28
C LEU A 95 14.38 0.98 2.62
N LEU A 96 14.40 2.07 3.41
CA LEU A 96 13.62 2.15 4.64
C LEU A 96 12.10 2.08 4.37
N LEU A 97 11.61 2.71 3.31
CA LEU A 97 10.21 2.63 2.92
C LEU A 97 9.80 1.21 2.52
N PHE A 98 10.65 0.47 1.78
CA PHE A 98 10.40 -0.94 1.50
C PHE A 98 10.36 -1.78 2.78
N PHE A 99 11.23 -1.50 3.74
CA PHE A 99 11.20 -2.17 5.04
C PHE A 99 9.91 -1.86 5.81
N VAL A 100 9.43 -0.61 5.78
CA VAL A 100 8.14 -0.23 6.39
C VAL A 100 6.98 -0.99 5.73
N ILE A 101 6.95 -1.14 4.41
CA ILE A 101 5.94 -1.94 3.69
C ILE A 101 5.91 -3.37 4.25
N LEU A 102 7.07 -4.03 4.36
CA LEU A 102 7.17 -5.38 4.90
C LEU A 102 6.67 -5.46 6.34
N LEU A 103 7.07 -4.51 7.19
CA LEU A 103 6.63 -4.47 8.59
C LEU A 103 5.12 -4.26 8.72
N ILE A 104 4.50 -3.45 7.86
CA ILE A 104 3.03 -3.28 7.84
C ILE A 104 2.37 -4.63 7.57
N GLY A 105 2.80 -5.39 6.56
CA GLY A 105 2.22 -6.70 6.27
C GLY A 105 2.44 -7.72 7.39
N VAL A 106 3.65 -7.79 7.95
CA VAL A 106 3.93 -8.66 9.10
C VAL A 106 3.04 -8.28 10.29
N SER A 107 2.79 -6.98 10.50
CA SER A 107 1.90 -6.54 11.58
C SER A 107 0.48 -7.09 11.43
N ARG A 108 -0.03 -7.28 10.20
CA ARG A 108 -1.39 -7.81 9.95
C ARG A 108 -1.51 -9.29 10.30
N ILE A 109 -0.44 -10.05 10.04
CA ILE A 109 -0.34 -11.47 10.44
C ILE A 109 -0.25 -11.57 11.96
N TYR A 110 0.64 -10.79 12.57
CA TYR A 110 0.83 -10.76 14.02
C TYR A 110 -0.46 -10.38 14.78
N LEU A 111 -1.25 -9.46 14.23
CA LEU A 111 -2.52 -9.02 14.83
C LEU A 111 -3.66 -10.07 14.66
N GLY A 112 -3.41 -11.19 13.97
CA GLY A 112 -4.36 -12.29 13.80
C GLY A 112 -5.53 -11.97 12.85
N VAL A 113 -5.40 -10.94 12.00
CA VAL A 113 -6.50 -10.48 11.14
C VAL A 113 -6.38 -10.90 9.68
N HIS A 114 -5.20 -11.37 9.26
CA HIS A 114 -4.91 -11.84 7.91
C HIS A 114 -4.03 -13.08 7.91
N TYR A 115 -4.25 -13.96 6.93
CA TYR A 115 -3.30 -15.01 6.59
C TYR A 115 -2.07 -14.44 5.90
N THR A 116 -0.95 -15.15 5.97
CA THR A 116 0.28 -14.78 5.23
C THR A 116 0.02 -14.63 3.73
N SER A 117 -0.81 -15.52 3.16
CA SER A 117 -1.19 -15.47 1.75
C SER A 117 -1.99 -14.22 1.36
N ASP A 118 -2.77 -13.62 2.29
CA ASP A 118 -3.49 -12.37 2.02
C ASP A 118 -2.53 -11.19 1.85
N VAL A 119 -1.47 -11.20 2.64
CA VAL A 119 -0.40 -10.17 2.60
C VAL A 119 0.45 -10.34 1.36
N ILE A 120 0.91 -11.57 1.07
CA ILE A 120 1.72 -11.86 -0.12
C ILE A 120 0.91 -11.56 -1.38
N GLY A 121 -0.35 -12.02 -1.47
CA GLY A 121 -1.24 -11.72 -2.60
C GLY A 121 -1.44 -10.21 -2.79
N GLY A 122 -1.60 -9.46 -1.70
CA GLY A 122 -1.68 -8.01 -1.72
C GLY A 122 -0.42 -7.36 -2.30
N TYR A 123 0.76 -7.83 -1.89
CA TYR A 123 2.03 -7.32 -2.40
C TYR A 123 2.25 -7.65 -3.89
N LEU A 124 1.98 -8.87 -4.30
CA LEU A 124 2.14 -9.29 -5.71
C LEU A 124 1.23 -8.49 -6.63
N PHE A 125 -0.03 -8.31 -6.24
CA PHE A 125 -0.96 -7.47 -7.00
C PHE A 125 -0.46 -6.03 -7.12
N SER A 126 -0.04 -5.43 -5.99
CA SER A 126 0.43 -4.05 -5.96
C SER A 126 1.74 -3.86 -6.73
N PHE A 127 2.63 -4.85 -6.68
CA PHE A 127 3.86 -4.85 -7.49
C PHE A 127 3.54 -4.86 -8.99
N ALA A 128 2.64 -5.75 -9.44
CA ALA A 128 2.21 -5.81 -10.84
C ALA A 128 1.56 -4.49 -11.28
N TYR A 129 0.68 -3.93 -10.45
CA TYR A 129 0.04 -2.65 -10.71
C TYR A 129 1.05 -1.51 -10.85
N LEU A 130 2.00 -1.36 -9.90
CA LEU A 130 3.01 -0.31 -9.95
C LEU A 130 3.94 -0.43 -11.16
N ASN A 131 4.34 -1.65 -11.52
CA ASN A 131 5.15 -1.84 -12.73
C ASN A 131 4.41 -1.34 -13.97
N THR A 132 3.11 -1.65 -14.09
CA THR A 132 2.28 -1.16 -15.20
C THR A 132 2.22 0.37 -15.22
N VAL A 133 2.00 1.00 -14.06
CA VAL A 133 1.96 2.46 -13.91
C VAL A 133 3.29 3.08 -14.31
N PHE A 134 4.41 2.56 -13.83
CA PHE A 134 5.74 3.13 -14.11
C PHE A 134 6.15 2.96 -15.58
N ILE A 135 5.81 1.83 -16.21
CA ILE A 135 6.01 1.64 -17.66
C ILE A 135 5.22 2.70 -18.45
N PHE A 136 3.94 2.90 -18.10
CA PHE A 136 3.10 3.89 -18.72
C PHE A 136 3.67 5.33 -18.55
N MET A 137 4.05 5.69 -17.33
CA MET A 137 4.63 7.00 -17.02
C MET A 137 5.93 7.26 -17.79
N LYS A 138 6.81 6.25 -17.91
CA LYS A 138 8.05 6.32 -18.68
C LYS A 138 7.78 6.54 -20.16
N ASN A 139 6.84 5.81 -20.75
CA ASN A 139 6.50 5.90 -22.18
C ASN A 139 5.89 7.26 -22.57
N HIS A 140 5.19 7.91 -21.62
CA HIS A 140 4.55 9.22 -21.84
C HIS A 140 5.38 10.40 -21.32
N LYS A 141 6.68 10.21 -21.02
CA LYS A 141 7.61 11.23 -20.53
C LYS A 141 7.12 12.02 -19.29
N TRP A 142 6.18 11.50 -18.54
CA TRP A 142 5.67 12.13 -17.32
C TRP A 142 6.78 12.29 -16.25
N LEU A 143 7.81 11.46 -16.31
CA LEU A 143 8.96 11.47 -15.40
C LEU A 143 10.06 12.48 -15.82
N SER A 144 9.94 13.15 -16.96
CA SER A 144 10.92 14.15 -17.38
C SER A 144 10.77 15.51 -16.67
N TYR A 145 9.75 15.66 -15.81
CA TYR A 145 9.47 16.87 -15.03
C TYR A 145 9.80 16.74 -13.54
N THR A 146 10.43 15.64 -13.11
CA THR A 146 10.90 15.38 -11.75
C THR A 146 12.41 15.13 -11.73
#